data_bf9d34e0dfc649e6cd778c1c558376d5
#
_entry.id   bf9d34e0dfc649e6cd778c1c558376d5
#
_cell.length_a   1.000
_cell.length_b   1.000
_cell.length_c   1.000
_cell.angle_alpha   90.00
_cell.angle_beta   90.00
_cell.angle_gamma   90.00
#
_symmetry.space_group_name_H-M   'P 1'
#
loop_
_entity.id
_entity.type
_entity.pdbx_description
1 polymer ?
#
loop_
_entity_poly.entity_id
_entity_poly.type
_entity_poly.pdbx_seq_one_letter_code
_entity_poly.pdbx_strand_id
1 'polypeptide(L)'
;NLEAYVKAVNGIAVLTADEERGLAEHLHEHGDVEAARQLVLANLRFVIYIARSYSGYGLSEADLIQEGNIGLMKAVKRFNPEYNVRLVSFAVHWIKAEIHEFILRNWRIVRVATTKAQKKLFFNLRSKKKALGWLGHKEAAQIAADLGVKPETVVQMEGRLAAADASFDLSNDDDDDAPKKKRCSEKVP
;
A
#
# COMPACT_ATOMS: atom_id res chain seq x y z
N ASN A 1 10.81 -18.93 -4.17
CA ASN A 1 10.10 -18.60 -5.40
C ASN A 1 8.63 -18.31 -5.06
N LEU A 2 8.17 -17.12 -5.41
CA LEU A 2 6.81 -16.64 -5.09
C LEU A 2 5.72 -17.55 -5.69
N GLU A 3 5.91 -18.02 -6.92
CA GLU A 3 4.96 -18.90 -7.60
C GLU A 3 4.76 -20.23 -6.86
N ALA A 4 5.84 -20.82 -6.37
CA ALA A 4 5.77 -22.04 -5.56
C ALA A 4 4.99 -21.82 -4.26
N TYR A 5 5.19 -20.67 -3.60
CA TYR A 5 4.42 -20.27 -2.43
C TYR A 5 2.93 -20.13 -2.76
N VAL A 6 2.59 -19.38 -3.81
CA VAL A 6 1.19 -19.20 -4.25
C VAL A 6 0.53 -20.54 -4.59
N LYS A 7 1.25 -21.43 -5.28
CA LYS A 7 0.76 -22.79 -5.59
C LYS A 7 0.51 -23.61 -4.32
N ALA A 8 1.43 -23.58 -3.38
CA ALA A 8 1.30 -24.29 -2.09
C ALA A 8 0.09 -23.77 -1.30
N VAL A 9 -0.06 -22.44 -1.18
CA VAL A 9 -1.19 -21.81 -0.49
C VAL A 9 -2.53 -22.15 -1.14
N ASN A 10 -2.60 -22.19 -2.47
CA ASN A 10 -3.81 -22.56 -3.19
C ASN A 10 -4.18 -24.04 -3.04
N GLY A 11 -3.24 -24.90 -2.65
CA GLY A 11 -3.49 -26.31 -2.33
C GLY A 11 -4.10 -26.55 -0.93
N ILE A 12 -4.07 -25.54 -0.04
CA ILE A 12 -4.63 -25.66 1.31
C ILE A 12 -6.15 -25.64 1.24
N ALA A 13 -6.80 -26.56 1.94
CA ALA A 13 -8.27 -26.61 2.02
C ALA A 13 -8.83 -25.36 2.71
N VAL A 14 -9.99 -24.91 2.24
CA VAL A 14 -10.75 -23.82 2.87
C VAL A 14 -11.57 -24.40 4.00
N LEU A 15 -11.54 -23.76 5.16
CA LEU A 15 -12.36 -24.15 6.31
C LEU A 15 -13.83 -23.78 6.08
N THR A 16 -14.71 -24.69 6.50
CA THR A 16 -16.13 -24.39 6.63
C THR A 16 -16.35 -23.39 7.78
N ALA A 17 -17.56 -22.82 7.88
CA ALA A 17 -17.87 -21.89 8.96
C ALA A 17 -17.81 -22.54 10.34
N ASP A 18 -18.24 -23.81 10.44
CA ASP A 18 -18.26 -24.56 11.69
C ASP A 18 -16.85 -24.97 12.14
N GLU A 19 -16.00 -25.42 11.19
CA GLU A 19 -14.58 -25.71 11.47
C GLU A 19 -13.82 -24.44 11.90
N GLU A 20 -14.03 -23.32 11.22
CA GLU A 20 -13.43 -22.04 11.57
C GLU A 20 -13.83 -21.59 12.97
N ARG A 21 -15.12 -21.73 13.30
CA ARG A 21 -15.64 -21.40 14.63
C ARG A 21 -15.03 -22.31 15.70
N GLY A 22 -15.04 -23.63 15.50
CA GLY A 22 -14.47 -24.58 16.47
C GLY A 22 -12.98 -24.31 16.74
N LEU A 23 -12.18 -24.02 15.70
CA LEU A 23 -10.79 -23.65 15.86
C LEU A 23 -10.62 -22.30 16.59
N ALA A 24 -11.50 -21.33 16.33
CA ALA A 24 -11.45 -20.03 16.98
C ALA A 24 -11.85 -20.11 18.45
N GLU A 25 -12.85 -20.91 18.80
CA GLU A 25 -13.26 -21.21 20.19
C GLU A 25 -12.12 -21.89 20.94
N HIS A 26 -11.51 -22.92 20.35
CA HIS A 26 -10.39 -23.65 20.95
C HIS A 26 -9.17 -22.74 21.16
N LEU A 27 -8.87 -21.85 20.20
CA LEU A 27 -7.83 -20.84 20.36
C LEU A 27 -8.15 -19.86 21.50
N HIS A 28 -9.42 -19.41 21.57
CA HIS A 28 -9.83 -18.40 22.56
C HIS A 28 -9.81 -18.94 23.99
N GLU A 29 -10.26 -20.20 24.20
CA GLU A 29 -10.35 -20.83 25.51
C GLU A 29 -9.02 -21.38 26.02
N HIS A 30 -8.23 -21.98 25.12
CA HIS A 30 -7.03 -22.73 25.51
C HIS A 30 -5.73 -22.07 25.05
N GLY A 31 -5.80 -21.03 24.23
CA GLY A 31 -4.60 -20.40 23.65
C GLY A 31 -3.83 -21.31 22.69
N ASP A 32 -4.52 -22.27 22.05
CA ASP A 32 -3.90 -23.29 21.22
C ASP A 32 -3.26 -22.69 19.95
N VAL A 33 -1.93 -22.81 19.90
CA VAL A 33 -1.11 -22.29 18.78
C VAL A 33 -1.37 -23.08 17.49
N GLU A 34 -1.70 -24.38 17.58
CA GLU A 34 -1.98 -25.18 16.39
C GLU A 34 -3.33 -24.81 15.77
N ALA A 35 -4.33 -24.50 16.57
CA ALA A 35 -5.59 -23.94 16.10
C ALA A 35 -5.38 -22.58 15.39
N ALA A 36 -4.56 -21.71 15.98
CA ALA A 36 -4.18 -20.44 15.36
C ALA A 36 -3.46 -20.65 14.02
N ARG A 37 -2.54 -21.60 13.96
CA ARG A 37 -1.81 -21.95 12.73
C ARG A 37 -2.76 -22.42 11.62
N GLN A 38 -3.70 -23.29 11.92
CA GLN A 38 -4.69 -23.77 10.96
C GLN A 38 -5.57 -22.64 10.43
N LEU A 39 -6.05 -21.74 11.31
CA LEU A 39 -6.80 -20.54 10.93
C LEU A 39 -6.01 -19.64 9.99
N VAL A 40 -4.72 -19.40 10.26
CA VAL A 40 -3.85 -18.59 9.39
C VAL A 40 -3.66 -19.28 8.04
N LEU A 41 -3.27 -20.56 8.03
CA LEU A 41 -2.96 -21.28 6.80
C LEU A 41 -4.16 -21.33 5.84
N ALA A 42 -5.36 -21.60 6.33
CA ALA A 42 -6.58 -21.65 5.53
C ALA A 42 -6.95 -20.29 4.89
N ASN A 43 -6.46 -19.17 5.46
CA ASN A 43 -6.78 -17.82 5.01
C ASN A 43 -5.64 -17.12 4.23
N LEU A 44 -4.49 -17.76 4.03
CA LEU A 44 -3.36 -17.17 3.31
C LEU A 44 -3.71 -16.79 1.87
N ARG A 45 -4.55 -17.57 1.17
CA ARG A 45 -4.97 -17.24 -0.21
C ARG A 45 -5.70 -15.90 -0.28
N PHE A 46 -6.42 -15.55 0.78
CA PHE A 46 -7.12 -14.28 0.85
C PHE A 46 -6.15 -13.10 1.01
N VAL A 47 -5.06 -13.31 1.75
CA VAL A 47 -3.97 -12.32 1.85
C VAL A 47 -3.34 -12.06 0.48
N ILE A 48 -3.05 -13.12 -0.29
CA ILE A 48 -2.49 -12.99 -1.65
C ILE A 48 -3.43 -12.17 -2.54
N TYR A 49 -4.73 -12.45 -2.49
CA TYR A 49 -5.73 -11.70 -3.26
C TYR A 49 -5.73 -10.20 -2.91
N ILE A 50 -5.70 -9.87 -1.62
CA ILE A 50 -5.66 -8.47 -1.16
C ILE A 50 -4.33 -7.82 -1.57
N ALA A 51 -3.18 -8.47 -1.33
CA ALA A 51 -1.86 -7.93 -1.64
C ALA A 51 -1.71 -7.58 -3.13
N ARG A 52 -2.23 -8.43 -4.02
CA ARG A 52 -2.24 -8.18 -5.47
C ARG A 52 -2.98 -6.92 -5.87
N SER A 53 -4.02 -6.53 -5.13
CA SER A 53 -4.72 -5.27 -5.39
C SER A 53 -3.85 -4.02 -5.17
N TYR A 54 -2.70 -4.19 -4.51
CA TYR A 54 -1.72 -3.14 -4.23
C TYR A 54 -0.43 -3.23 -5.06
N SER A 55 -0.35 -4.13 -6.06
CA SER A 55 0.84 -4.30 -6.90
C SER A 55 1.27 -3.02 -7.65
N GLY A 56 0.32 -2.11 -7.93
CA GLY A 56 0.59 -0.85 -8.63
C GLY A 56 1.42 0.20 -7.87
N TYR A 57 1.85 -0.07 -6.65
CA TYR A 57 2.65 0.87 -5.85
C TYR A 57 4.18 0.74 -6.06
N GLY A 58 4.64 -0.16 -6.93
CA GLY A 58 6.07 -0.33 -7.24
C GLY A 58 6.86 -1.06 -6.15
N LEU A 59 6.17 -1.71 -5.20
CA LEU A 59 6.77 -2.53 -4.17
C LEU A 59 6.69 -4.02 -4.54
N SER A 60 7.58 -4.83 -3.98
CA SER A 60 7.61 -6.28 -4.20
C SER A 60 6.30 -6.94 -3.77
N GLU A 61 5.68 -7.75 -4.64
CA GLU A 61 4.48 -8.53 -4.30
C GLU A 61 4.73 -9.45 -3.11
N ALA A 62 5.92 -10.04 -3.03
CA ALA A 62 6.31 -10.91 -1.93
C ALA A 62 6.27 -10.17 -0.59
N ASP A 63 6.81 -8.95 -0.54
CA ASP A 63 6.82 -8.14 0.68
C ASP A 63 5.40 -7.71 1.09
N LEU A 64 4.57 -7.31 0.13
CA LEU A 64 3.16 -6.99 0.38
C LEU A 64 2.39 -8.19 0.96
N ILE A 65 2.66 -9.40 0.46
CA ILE A 65 2.07 -10.63 0.98
C ILE A 65 2.54 -10.88 2.41
N GLN A 66 3.84 -10.73 2.71
CA GLN A 66 4.36 -10.97 4.06
C GLN A 66 3.78 -9.98 5.07
N GLU A 67 3.68 -8.71 4.71
CA GLU A 67 3.02 -7.72 5.58
C GLU A 67 1.52 -8.03 5.76
N GLY A 68 0.85 -8.47 4.70
CA GLY A 68 -0.51 -8.98 4.79
C GLY A 68 -0.66 -10.19 5.72
N ASN A 69 0.32 -11.12 5.69
CA ASN A 69 0.35 -12.27 6.61
C ASN A 69 0.51 -11.83 8.08
N ILE A 70 1.33 -10.81 8.34
CA ILE A 70 1.43 -10.21 9.68
C ILE A 70 0.07 -9.64 10.11
N GLY A 71 -0.63 -8.96 9.22
CA GLY A 71 -1.98 -8.47 9.48
C GLY A 71 -2.98 -9.59 9.80
N LEU A 72 -2.94 -10.69 9.03
CA LEU A 72 -3.77 -11.87 9.29
C LEU A 72 -3.47 -12.49 10.66
N MET A 73 -2.19 -12.66 11.02
CA MET A 73 -1.81 -13.20 12.33
C MET A 73 -2.28 -12.32 13.48
N LYS A 74 -2.20 -10.98 13.33
CA LYS A 74 -2.76 -10.03 14.31
C LYS A 74 -4.27 -10.15 14.42
N ALA A 75 -4.97 -10.38 13.31
CA ALA A 75 -6.41 -10.59 13.27
C ALA A 75 -6.79 -11.88 14.01
N VAL A 76 -6.15 -13.01 13.68
CA VAL A 76 -6.41 -14.30 14.33
C VAL A 76 -6.25 -14.22 15.85
N LYS A 77 -5.17 -13.55 16.32
CA LYS A 77 -4.92 -13.36 17.75
C LYS A 77 -6.01 -12.56 18.48
N ARG A 78 -6.74 -11.70 17.76
CA ARG A 78 -7.76 -10.80 18.31
C ARG A 78 -9.18 -11.17 17.94
N PHE A 79 -9.33 -12.24 17.18
CA PHE A 79 -10.62 -12.70 16.72
C PHE A 79 -11.41 -13.31 17.89
N ASN A 80 -12.65 -12.84 18.08
CA ASN A 80 -13.57 -13.40 19.05
C ASN A 80 -14.69 -14.16 18.30
N PRO A 81 -14.81 -15.48 18.49
CA PRO A 81 -15.83 -16.29 17.82
C PRO A 81 -17.27 -15.91 18.19
N GLU A 82 -17.49 -15.22 19.31
CA GLU A 82 -18.83 -14.79 19.74
C GLU A 82 -19.48 -13.77 18.77
N TYR A 83 -18.70 -13.03 18.00
CA TYR A 83 -19.23 -12.02 17.08
C TYR A 83 -19.99 -12.58 15.88
N ASN A 84 -20.08 -13.87 15.72
CA ASN A 84 -20.82 -14.55 14.64
C ASN A 84 -20.52 -14.02 13.22
N VAL A 85 -19.28 -13.61 12.99
CA VAL A 85 -18.76 -13.17 11.69
C VAL A 85 -17.63 -14.09 11.24
N ARG A 86 -17.43 -14.21 9.92
CA ARG A 86 -16.30 -14.96 9.38
C ARG A 86 -14.99 -14.25 9.69
N LEU A 87 -13.95 -15.03 9.98
CA LEU A 87 -12.59 -14.52 10.20
C LEU A 87 -12.10 -13.62 9.06
N VAL A 88 -12.38 -14.00 7.82
CA VAL A 88 -12.03 -13.22 6.62
C VAL A 88 -12.59 -11.80 6.69
N SER A 89 -13.85 -11.63 7.09
CA SER A 89 -14.49 -10.31 7.18
C SER A 89 -13.86 -9.42 8.25
N PHE A 90 -13.41 -10.01 9.34
CA PHE A 90 -12.68 -9.32 10.39
C PHE A 90 -11.23 -9.03 9.98
N ALA A 91 -10.55 -10.01 9.40
CA ALA A 91 -9.13 -9.95 9.06
C ALA A 91 -8.81 -8.95 7.93
N VAL A 92 -9.76 -8.69 7.01
CA VAL A 92 -9.54 -7.78 5.88
C VAL A 92 -9.04 -6.39 6.31
N HIS A 93 -9.55 -5.88 7.41
CA HIS A 93 -9.15 -4.57 7.94
C HIS A 93 -7.72 -4.58 8.49
N TRP A 94 -7.33 -5.65 9.16
CA TRP A 94 -5.98 -5.85 9.69
C TRP A 94 -4.95 -6.03 8.58
N ILE A 95 -5.28 -6.88 7.59
CA ILE A 95 -4.43 -7.12 6.42
C ILE A 95 -4.18 -5.82 5.66
N LYS A 96 -5.25 -5.07 5.34
CA LYS A 96 -5.13 -3.78 4.65
C LYS A 96 -4.36 -2.76 5.47
N ALA A 97 -4.52 -2.71 6.79
CA ALA A 97 -3.82 -1.76 7.64
C ALA A 97 -2.30 -1.98 7.61
N GLU A 98 -1.84 -3.24 7.70
CA GLU A 98 -0.40 -3.56 7.63
C GLU A 98 0.17 -3.25 6.23
N ILE A 99 -0.52 -3.67 5.16
CA ILE A 99 -0.11 -3.37 3.80
C ILE A 99 -0.03 -1.85 3.56
N HIS A 100 -1.02 -1.08 4.02
CA HIS A 100 -1.02 0.38 3.89
C HIS A 100 0.15 1.02 4.64
N GLU A 101 0.42 0.57 5.87
CA GLU A 101 1.53 1.11 6.65
C GLU A 101 2.88 0.79 5.99
N PHE A 102 3.04 -0.43 5.47
CA PHE A 102 4.22 -0.82 4.72
C PHE A 102 4.42 0.02 3.46
N ILE A 103 3.36 0.22 2.66
CA ILE A 103 3.42 1.07 1.47
C ILE A 103 3.84 2.49 1.84
N LEU A 104 3.20 3.12 2.83
CA LEU A 104 3.50 4.50 3.24
C LEU A 104 4.92 4.66 3.78
N ARG A 105 5.52 3.60 4.33
CA ARG A 105 6.88 3.60 4.86
C ARG A 105 7.93 3.43 3.77
N ASN A 106 7.64 2.63 2.75
CA ASN A 106 8.62 2.17 1.78
C ASN A 106 8.41 2.71 0.36
N TRP A 107 7.31 3.44 0.11
CA TRP A 107 7.00 3.94 -1.23
C TRP A 107 8.03 4.93 -1.77
N ARG A 108 8.62 5.74 -0.87
CA ARG A 108 9.68 6.71 -1.18
C ARG A 108 10.64 6.88 0.00
N ILE A 109 11.84 7.40 -0.29
CA ILE A 109 12.87 7.71 0.72
C ILE A 109 12.31 8.69 1.76
N VAL A 110 11.59 9.73 1.31
CA VAL A 110 10.93 10.70 2.19
C VAL A 110 9.47 10.32 2.40
N ARG A 111 9.03 10.33 3.65
CA ARG A 111 7.62 10.03 3.98
C ARG A 111 6.68 11.08 3.39
N VAL A 112 5.82 10.66 2.48
CA VAL A 112 4.88 11.54 1.77
C VAL A 112 3.64 11.89 2.61
N ALA A 113 3.19 10.96 3.46
CA ALA A 113 1.98 11.11 4.26
C ALA A 113 2.23 10.77 5.73
N THR A 114 2.17 11.78 6.61
CA THR A 114 2.43 11.64 8.04
C THR A 114 1.15 11.67 8.88
N THR A 115 0.15 12.47 8.50
CA THR A 115 -1.12 12.57 9.21
C THR A 115 -2.16 11.57 8.71
N LYS A 116 -3.18 11.26 9.53
CA LYS A 116 -4.31 10.37 9.14
C LYS A 116 -5.01 10.87 7.87
N ALA A 117 -5.22 12.19 7.77
CA ALA A 117 -5.85 12.81 6.61
C ALA A 117 -5.00 12.63 5.34
N GLN A 118 -3.68 12.85 5.43
CA GLN A 118 -2.76 12.65 4.32
C GLN A 118 -2.66 11.18 3.89
N LYS A 119 -2.64 10.24 4.84
CA LYS A 119 -2.67 8.79 4.54
C LYS A 119 -3.92 8.39 3.76
N LYS A 120 -5.10 8.84 4.23
CA LYS A 120 -6.37 8.61 3.54
C LYS A 120 -6.37 9.23 2.14
N LEU A 121 -5.87 10.45 2.02
CA LEU A 121 -5.77 11.17 0.75
C LEU A 121 -4.84 10.47 -0.25
N PHE A 122 -3.68 9.98 0.20
CA PHE A 122 -2.72 9.25 -0.62
C PHE A 122 -3.36 8.07 -1.38
N PHE A 123 -4.07 7.20 -0.67
CA PHE A 123 -4.72 6.04 -1.29
C PHE A 123 -5.90 6.42 -2.18
N ASN A 124 -6.70 7.41 -1.77
CA ASN A 124 -7.86 7.87 -2.56
C ASN A 124 -7.43 8.58 -3.85
N LEU A 125 -6.44 9.45 -3.81
CA LEU A 125 -5.93 10.14 -5.01
C LEU A 125 -5.40 9.13 -6.02
N ARG A 126 -4.60 8.17 -5.57
CA ARG A 126 -4.02 7.17 -6.44
C ARG A 126 -5.07 6.22 -7.04
N SER A 127 -6.11 5.87 -6.29
CA SER A 127 -7.23 5.07 -6.77
C SER A 127 -8.11 5.82 -7.79
N LYS A 128 -8.35 7.12 -7.56
CA LYS A 128 -9.18 7.96 -8.45
C LYS A 128 -8.42 8.47 -9.67
N LYS A 129 -7.09 8.60 -9.58
CA LYS A 129 -6.21 9.08 -10.67
C LYS A 129 -6.00 7.98 -11.73
N LYS A 130 -7.07 7.58 -12.41
CA LYS A 130 -7.00 6.71 -13.60
C LYS A 130 -6.63 7.49 -14.88
N ALA A 131 -6.74 8.80 -14.89
CA ALA A 131 -6.39 9.67 -16.01
C ALA A 131 -5.04 10.35 -15.76
N LEU A 132 -4.21 10.41 -16.80
CA LEU A 132 -2.85 10.97 -16.83
C LEU A 132 -2.80 12.52 -16.82
N GLY A 133 -3.63 13.18 -16.01
CA GLY A 133 -3.69 14.63 -15.94
C GLY A 133 -3.56 15.18 -14.52
N TRP A 134 -3.27 16.48 -14.40
CA TRP A 134 -3.41 17.20 -13.15
C TRP A 134 -4.88 17.30 -12.76
N LEU A 135 -5.17 17.23 -11.47
CA LEU A 135 -6.53 17.41 -10.97
C LEU A 135 -7.03 18.83 -11.27
N GLY A 136 -8.20 18.92 -11.88
CA GLY A 136 -8.87 20.20 -12.02
C GLY A 136 -9.27 20.78 -10.65
N HIS A 137 -9.37 22.12 -10.56
CA HIS A 137 -9.78 22.80 -9.32
C HIS A 137 -11.10 22.26 -8.74
N LYS A 138 -12.07 21.92 -9.60
CA LYS A 138 -13.37 21.35 -9.21
C LYS A 138 -13.23 19.95 -8.64
N GLU A 139 -12.40 19.12 -9.25
CA GLU A 139 -12.14 17.73 -8.78
C GLU A 139 -11.40 17.72 -7.45
N ALA A 140 -10.41 18.59 -7.28
CA ALA A 140 -9.69 18.76 -6.02
C ALA A 140 -10.65 19.20 -4.89
N ALA A 141 -11.55 20.14 -5.16
CA ALA A 141 -12.56 20.58 -4.19
C ALA A 141 -13.55 19.47 -3.83
N GLN A 142 -13.98 18.65 -4.80
CA GLN A 142 -14.88 17.53 -4.55
C GLN A 142 -14.21 16.43 -3.72
N ILE A 143 -12.97 16.07 -4.02
CA ILE A 143 -12.19 15.13 -3.23
C ILE A 143 -11.96 15.66 -1.81
N ALA A 144 -11.70 16.95 -1.68
CA ALA A 144 -11.53 17.60 -0.39
C ALA A 144 -12.79 17.50 0.48
N ALA A 145 -13.96 17.75 -0.11
CA ALA A 145 -15.26 17.63 0.57
C ALA A 145 -15.54 16.18 0.98
N ASP A 146 -15.33 15.20 0.08
CA ASP A 146 -15.55 13.76 0.34
C ASP A 146 -14.68 13.22 1.48
N LEU A 147 -13.49 13.77 1.64
CA LEU A 147 -12.51 13.29 2.62
C LEU A 147 -12.42 14.16 3.88
N GLY A 148 -13.12 15.29 3.92
CA GLY A 148 -13.10 16.23 5.03
C GLY A 148 -11.73 16.90 5.22
N VAL A 149 -11.03 17.22 4.12
CA VAL A 149 -9.72 17.89 4.10
C VAL A 149 -9.81 19.23 3.38
N LYS A 150 -8.82 20.11 3.58
CA LYS A 150 -8.76 21.37 2.84
C LYS A 150 -8.34 21.12 1.38
N PRO A 151 -8.90 21.86 0.39
CA PRO A 151 -8.52 21.73 -1.02
C PRO A 151 -7.01 21.92 -1.27
N GLU A 152 -6.37 22.85 -0.52
CA GLU A 152 -4.93 23.07 -0.63
C GLU A 152 -4.12 21.81 -0.27
N THR A 153 -4.62 21.02 0.70
CA THR A 153 -3.97 19.76 1.11
C THR A 153 -4.02 18.72 -0.02
N VAL A 154 -5.10 18.72 -0.82
CA VAL A 154 -5.25 17.83 -1.98
C VAL A 154 -4.22 18.19 -3.04
N VAL A 155 -4.14 19.47 -3.42
CA VAL A 155 -3.18 19.97 -4.41
C VAL A 155 -1.74 19.73 -3.95
N GLN A 156 -1.43 19.99 -2.68
CA GLN A 156 -0.11 19.73 -2.11
C GLN A 156 0.27 18.25 -2.16
N MET A 157 -0.69 17.37 -1.85
CA MET A 157 -0.45 15.92 -1.93
C MET A 157 -0.25 15.46 -3.38
N GLU A 158 -0.99 16.03 -4.32
CA GLU A 158 -0.80 15.75 -5.74
C GLU A 158 0.61 16.13 -6.22
N GLY A 159 1.09 17.31 -5.85
CA GLY A 159 2.46 17.73 -6.12
C GLY A 159 3.51 16.78 -5.55
N ARG A 160 3.31 16.32 -4.32
CA ARG A 160 4.19 15.31 -3.67
C ARG A 160 4.16 13.95 -4.39
N LEU A 161 3.02 13.55 -4.93
CA LEU A 161 2.87 12.30 -5.69
C LEU A 161 3.52 12.40 -7.08
N ALA A 162 3.53 13.58 -7.69
CA ALA A 162 4.08 13.83 -9.01
C ALA A 162 5.61 14.05 -8.97
N ALA A 163 6.15 14.59 -7.88
CA ALA A 163 7.58 14.84 -7.74
C ALA A 163 8.37 13.53 -7.74
N ALA A 164 9.49 13.48 -8.45
CA ALA A 164 10.47 12.39 -8.34
C ALA A 164 11.44 12.67 -7.18
N ASP A 165 12.00 11.60 -6.60
CA ASP A 165 13.09 11.77 -5.63
C ASP A 165 14.32 12.33 -6.37
N ALA A 166 14.95 13.37 -5.83
CA ALA A 166 16.16 13.94 -6.40
C ALA A 166 17.35 12.98 -6.15
N SER A 167 18.21 12.79 -7.15
CA SER A 167 19.47 12.09 -6.98
C SER A 167 20.40 12.94 -6.13
N PHE A 168 21.05 12.28 -5.15
CA PHE A 168 22.14 12.91 -4.37
C PHE A 168 23.49 12.82 -5.07
N ASP A 169 23.62 11.98 -6.10
CA ASP A 169 24.81 11.92 -6.90
C ASP A 169 24.89 13.21 -7.74
N LEU A 170 25.87 14.03 -7.41
CA LEU A 170 26.31 15.08 -8.29
C LEU A 170 26.80 14.36 -9.55
N SER A 171 26.04 14.49 -10.65
CA SER A 171 26.56 14.14 -11.95
C SER A 171 27.79 15.02 -12.17
N ASN A 172 28.99 14.44 -12.13
CA ASN A 172 30.22 15.08 -12.56
C ASN A 172 30.21 15.21 -14.09
N ASP A 173 29.14 15.76 -14.64
CA ASP A 173 29.08 16.21 -16.04
C ASP A 173 29.44 17.69 -16.12
N ASP A 174 30.55 18.08 -15.45
CA ASP A 174 31.33 19.22 -15.85
C ASP A 174 32.32 18.76 -16.95
N ASP A 175 31.78 18.16 -18.02
CA ASP A 175 32.50 18.05 -19.26
C ASP A 175 32.34 19.37 -20.03
N ASP A 176 33.47 20.14 -20.02
CA ASP A 176 33.84 21.20 -20.85
C ASP A 176 33.44 21.05 -22.34
N ASP A 177 32.18 21.37 -22.68
CA ASP A 177 31.84 21.69 -24.07
C ASP A 177 30.74 22.77 -24.15
N ALA A 178 31.03 23.93 -23.55
CA ALA A 178 30.29 25.13 -23.88
C ALA A 178 30.75 25.62 -25.24
N PRO A 179 29.91 25.65 -26.29
CA PRO A 179 30.31 26.21 -27.57
C PRO A 179 30.63 27.69 -27.39
N LYS A 180 31.91 28.04 -27.65
CA LYS A 180 32.40 29.42 -27.67
C LYS A 180 31.54 30.24 -28.61
N LYS A 181 30.66 31.08 -28.07
CA LYS A 181 29.93 32.11 -28.83
C LYS A 181 30.95 33.01 -29.51
N LYS A 182 31.06 32.90 -30.83
CA LYS A 182 31.78 33.83 -31.67
C LYS A 182 31.18 35.22 -31.46
N ARG A 183 32.00 36.12 -30.90
CA ARG A 183 31.73 37.54 -30.80
C ARG A 183 31.71 38.09 -32.21
N CYS A 184 30.55 38.37 -32.78
CA CYS A 184 30.44 39.20 -33.96
C CYS A 184 30.90 40.60 -33.60
N SER A 185 32.04 40.97 -34.12
CA SER A 185 32.47 42.34 -34.15
C SER A 185 31.74 43.09 -35.30
N GLU A 186 30.71 43.81 -34.92
CA GLU A 186 30.06 44.76 -35.81
C GLU A 186 31.04 45.98 -35.99
N LYS A 187 31.58 46.08 -37.16
CA LYS A 187 32.14 47.36 -37.68
C LYS A 187 30.97 48.04 -38.39
N VAL A 188 30.61 49.23 -37.90
CA VAL A 188 29.77 50.20 -38.60
C VAL A 188 30.66 51.26 -39.19
N PRO A 189 30.45 51.71 -40.45
CA PRO A 189 31.19 52.76 -41.10
C PRO A 189 30.88 54.14 -40.53
#